data_a0dea0160942db668dd992bedb358851
#
_entry.id   a0dea0160942db668dd992bedb358851
#
_cell.length_a   1.000
_cell.length_b   1.000
_cell.length_c   1.000
_cell.angle_alpha   90.00
_cell.angle_beta   90.00
_cell.angle_gamma   90.00
#
_symmetry.space_group_name_H-M   'P 1'
#
loop_
_entity.id
_entity.type
_entity.pdbx_description
1 polymer ?
#
loop_
_entity_poly.entity_id
_entity_poly.type
_entity_poly.pdbx_seq_one_letter_code
_entity_poly.pdbx_strand_id
1 'polypeptide(L)'
;MKKKRILATVLSVCMLTGMMGATACTPPDDGETSGVDFVYNTPSDSKMTIQVKNFGMGTGTLWLEETVERFAKLKQNEQYGDKTGVYIDIEVTDKQNTSLMATDSTNIFFDERASDPYQLMQAGLLLNLDSIVKDETREGGALANKIFDKAQSSVMGNDGSYYALPHFEYNGGLSYNEAIFEELCAYFAAEDEDNVMEHSSKFGTAYFIGDLSADKSVGPDGESGTNDDGLPCSLEQLIQLCDYIKVKSEGEVSPLTVNGKFYHYYPDMMVIGLWTTLAGAEQMRNYYNCTGKIEVVERDEAGNLQFENENLFEGVSYIKKPKTKWVTMAEDGSDGWMGNDMAAKYYALSIMDIATNEGFFSPSHTSGADHYTAQMDLYMDGKENTNKSAMLVEGSYWYNESNERGGFDYYEAATGGNRNDLRVKWMSLPTSVYTEGAVGKDACFVDCGFAYTLVNKNVEENPGLKQACLDFVAFCYSEQELKNFTLRTGMARPLSYTFTPAEEASMNVYTKSIWQSRDNVAGTNVVNWSGTTAKFNEVKRRLALQLDCGVLGNGGTKQSLLFKGGQHTADVFAACSLYGNWD
;
A
#
# COMPACT_ATOMS: atom_id res chain seq x y z
N MET A 1 -32.73 19.43 39.66
CA MET A 1 -31.30 19.74 39.66
C MET A 1 -30.37 18.54 39.90
N LYS A 2 -30.80 17.29 39.75
CA LYS A 2 -29.96 16.09 39.96
C LYS A 2 -29.58 15.33 38.66
N LYS A 3 -30.20 15.66 37.50
CA LYS A 3 -29.88 14.99 36.21
C LYS A 3 -28.71 15.61 35.42
N LYS A 4 -28.28 16.85 35.73
CA LYS A 4 -27.17 17.49 35.02
C LYS A 4 -25.76 17.15 35.56
N ARG A 5 -25.67 16.53 36.76
CA ARG A 5 -24.38 16.14 37.36
C ARG A 5 -23.90 14.74 36.94
N ILE A 6 -24.80 13.89 36.45
CA ILE A 6 -24.45 12.53 36.00
C ILE A 6 -23.83 12.55 34.60
N LEU A 7 -24.28 13.49 33.74
CA LEU A 7 -23.75 13.61 32.39
C LEU A 7 -22.30 14.18 32.33
N ALA A 8 -21.98 15.08 33.29
CA ALA A 8 -20.62 15.64 33.40
C ALA A 8 -19.58 14.64 33.93
N THR A 9 -20.02 13.63 34.68
CA THR A 9 -19.12 12.62 35.26
C THR A 9 -18.81 11.50 34.26
N VAL A 10 -19.72 11.21 33.36
CA VAL A 10 -19.48 10.21 32.30
C VAL A 10 -18.54 10.77 31.22
N LEU A 11 -18.67 12.07 30.87
CA LEU A 11 -17.73 12.70 29.92
C LEU A 11 -16.32 12.85 30.49
N SER A 12 -16.16 13.05 31.81
CA SER A 12 -14.84 13.18 32.46
C SER A 12 -14.11 11.84 32.59
N VAL A 13 -14.82 10.72 32.63
CA VAL A 13 -14.21 9.38 32.70
C VAL A 13 -13.72 8.94 31.31
N CYS A 14 -14.41 9.32 30.25
CA CYS A 14 -13.94 9.04 28.88
C CYS A 14 -12.70 9.86 28.46
N MET A 15 -12.46 11.04 29.07
CA MET A 15 -11.26 11.84 28.79
C MET A 15 -10.02 11.45 29.62
N LEU A 16 -10.18 10.70 30.70
CA LEU A 16 -9.06 10.29 31.57
C LEU A 16 -8.52 8.89 31.31
N THR A 17 -9.22 8.07 30.51
CA THR A 17 -8.74 6.76 30.08
C THR A 17 -7.95 6.78 28.77
N GLY A 18 -7.87 7.92 28.10
CA GLY A 18 -7.10 8.11 26.86
C GLY A 18 -5.59 8.33 27.07
N MET A 19 -5.06 8.32 28.31
CA MET A 19 -3.65 8.66 28.57
C MET A 19 -2.80 7.54 29.17
N MET A 20 -3.28 6.32 29.30
CA MET A 20 -2.43 5.21 29.73
C MET A 20 -2.74 3.94 28.94
N GLY A 21 -1.87 3.59 28.05
CA GLY A 21 -1.82 2.29 27.44
C GLY A 21 -1.56 2.33 25.94
N ALA A 22 -0.30 2.23 25.56
CA ALA A 22 0.09 1.72 24.26
C ALA A 22 -0.27 0.22 24.24
N THR A 23 -1.55 -0.09 24.19
CA THR A 23 -2.02 -1.41 23.79
C THR A 23 -2.46 -1.30 22.34
N ALA A 24 -1.91 -2.20 21.52
CA ALA A 24 -2.40 -2.49 20.18
C ALA A 24 -3.93 -2.33 20.16
N CYS A 25 -4.46 -1.77 19.07
CA CYS A 25 -5.89 -1.75 18.81
C CYS A 25 -6.40 -3.19 18.92
N THR A 26 -6.88 -3.56 20.08
CA THR A 26 -7.78 -4.68 20.21
C THR A 26 -9.06 -4.22 19.53
N PRO A 27 -9.60 -4.98 18.58
CA PRO A 27 -10.98 -4.76 18.14
C PRO A 27 -11.85 -4.69 19.38
N PRO A 28 -12.87 -3.83 19.42
CA PRO A 28 -13.85 -3.91 20.47
C PRO A 28 -14.37 -5.35 20.50
N ASP A 29 -14.26 -5.99 21.67
CA ASP A 29 -14.76 -7.33 21.98
C ASP A 29 -16.28 -7.26 22.22
N ASP A 30 -16.95 -6.44 21.44
CA ASP A 30 -18.38 -6.29 21.47
C ASP A 30 -18.85 -7.01 20.21
N GLY A 31 -19.50 -8.15 20.41
CA GLY A 31 -20.11 -8.97 19.37
C GLY A 31 -20.92 -8.15 18.38
N GLU A 32 -20.24 -7.40 17.52
CA GLU A 32 -20.85 -6.84 16.34
C GLU A 32 -21.29 -8.01 15.49
N THR A 33 -22.58 -8.15 15.37
CA THR A 33 -23.20 -9.06 14.42
C THR A 33 -22.58 -8.74 13.07
N SER A 34 -21.91 -9.73 12.48
CA SER A 34 -21.44 -9.66 11.10
C SER A 34 -22.56 -9.07 10.25
N GLY A 35 -22.24 -8.17 9.32
CA GLY A 35 -23.23 -7.61 8.42
C GLY A 35 -23.79 -8.65 7.44
N VAL A 36 -23.40 -9.90 7.57
CA VAL A 36 -23.80 -11.04 6.73
C VAL A 36 -24.70 -11.98 7.50
N ASP A 37 -25.89 -12.22 6.98
CA ASP A 37 -26.80 -13.24 7.49
C ASP A 37 -26.33 -14.63 7.01
N PHE A 38 -25.72 -15.41 7.90
CA PHE A 38 -25.27 -16.77 7.60
C PHE A 38 -26.47 -17.74 7.58
N VAL A 39 -26.84 -18.20 6.39
CA VAL A 39 -27.88 -19.20 6.17
C VAL A 39 -27.27 -20.57 5.89
N TYR A 40 -26.22 -20.61 5.09
CA TYR A 40 -25.56 -21.84 4.64
C TYR A 40 -24.27 -22.14 5.40
N ASN A 41 -23.49 -21.14 5.77
CA ASN A 41 -22.29 -21.30 6.57
C ASN A 41 -22.58 -21.40 8.07
N THR A 42 -23.37 -22.41 8.43
CA THR A 42 -23.76 -22.68 9.82
C THR A 42 -23.10 -23.95 10.32
N PRO A 43 -22.62 -24.00 11.59
CA PRO A 43 -21.95 -25.18 12.15
C PRO A 43 -22.90 -26.38 12.22
N SER A 44 -22.37 -27.56 11.89
CA SER A 44 -23.07 -28.84 12.02
C SER A 44 -22.07 -29.99 12.06
N ASP A 45 -22.32 -30.99 12.89
CA ASP A 45 -21.49 -32.20 12.96
C ASP A 45 -21.50 -33.03 11.65
N SER A 46 -22.49 -32.80 10.79
CA SER A 46 -22.58 -33.46 9.47
C SER A 46 -21.71 -32.76 8.40
N LYS A 47 -21.25 -31.56 8.64
CA LYS A 47 -20.44 -30.77 7.69
C LYS A 47 -18.94 -30.93 7.93
N MET A 48 -18.15 -30.79 6.87
CA MET A 48 -16.71 -30.66 6.99
C MET A 48 -16.36 -29.27 7.50
N THR A 49 -15.70 -29.18 8.64
CA THR A 49 -15.26 -27.91 9.21
C THR A 49 -13.90 -27.53 8.68
N ILE A 50 -13.75 -26.32 8.15
CA ILE A 50 -12.50 -25.70 7.72
C ILE A 50 -12.19 -24.54 8.67
N GLN A 51 -11.05 -24.59 9.34
CA GLN A 51 -10.56 -23.52 10.21
C GLN A 51 -9.79 -22.50 9.38
N VAL A 52 -10.24 -21.25 9.39
CA VAL A 52 -9.64 -20.15 8.61
C VAL A 52 -9.21 -19.04 9.54
N LYS A 53 -7.96 -18.58 9.41
CA LYS A 53 -7.50 -17.33 10.01
C LYS A 53 -7.46 -16.22 8.99
N ASN A 54 -8.09 -15.12 9.31
CA ASN A 54 -8.08 -13.89 8.52
C ASN A 54 -7.49 -12.75 9.32
N PHE A 55 -6.61 -11.99 8.69
CA PHE A 55 -6.14 -10.74 9.29
C PHE A 55 -7.25 -9.70 9.24
N GLY A 56 -7.56 -9.12 10.39
CA GLY A 56 -8.75 -8.27 10.52
C GLY A 56 -8.53 -6.80 10.17
N MET A 57 -7.36 -6.40 9.69
CA MET A 57 -7.04 -5.06 9.18
C MET A 57 -7.01 -5.09 7.65
N GLY A 58 -6.66 -4.01 7.00
CA GLY A 58 -6.47 -3.98 5.55
C GLY A 58 -7.74 -4.38 4.77
N THR A 59 -7.79 -5.64 4.31
CA THR A 59 -8.94 -6.17 3.58
C THR A 59 -10.22 -6.31 4.41
N GLY A 60 -10.10 -6.25 5.75
CA GLY A 60 -11.24 -6.45 6.65
C GLY A 60 -11.75 -7.89 6.67
N THR A 61 -13.01 -8.08 7.03
CA THR A 61 -13.62 -9.41 7.21
C THR A 61 -14.83 -9.65 6.32
N LEU A 62 -15.55 -8.62 5.94
CA LEU A 62 -16.82 -8.76 5.22
C LEU A 62 -16.69 -9.49 3.87
N TRP A 63 -15.58 -9.27 3.15
CA TRP A 63 -15.32 -9.99 1.90
C TRP A 63 -15.28 -11.51 2.11
N LEU A 64 -14.67 -11.95 3.22
CA LEU A 64 -14.55 -13.37 3.53
C LEU A 64 -15.88 -13.96 4.00
N GLU A 65 -16.60 -13.25 4.86
CA GLU A 65 -17.93 -13.65 5.34
C GLU A 65 -18.90 -13.85 4.18
N GLU A 66 -18.95 -12.92 3.24
CA GLU A 66 -19.77 -13.06 2.03
C GLU A 66 -19.29 -14.24 1.15
N THR A 67 -17.98 -14.44 1.04
CA THR A 67 -17.40 -15.53 0.24
C THR A 67 -17.72 -16.90 0.85
N VAL A 68 -17.60 -17.06 2.16
CA VAL A 68 -17.88 -18.35 2.82
C VAL A 68 -19.35 -18.70 2.74
N GLU A 69 -20.27 -17.72 2.83
CA GLU A 69 -21.70 -17.98 2.67
C GLU A 69 -22.03 -18.45 1.25
N ARG A 70 -21.46 -17.80 0.21
CA ARG A 70 -21.61 -18.25 -1.18
C ARG A 70 -21.04 -19.63 -1.43
N PHE A 71 -19.87 -19.92 -0.86
CA PHE A 71 -19.22 -21.25 -0.99
C PHE A 71 -20.01 -22.33 -0.28
N ALA A 72 -20.44 -22.10 0.97
CA ALA A 72 -21.24 -23.04 1.73
C ALA A 72 -22.55 -23.39 1.03
N LYS A 73 -23.21 -22.39 0.42
CA LYS A 73 -24.39 -22.58 -0.43
C LYS A 73 -24.09 -23.45 -1.65
N LEU A 74 -22.98 -23.15 -2.36
CA LEU A 74 -22.56 -23.91 -3.54
C LEU A 74 -22.29 -25.38 -3.21
N LYS A 75 -21.65 -25.64 -2.06
CA LYS A 75 -21.17 -26.95 -1.66
C LYS A 75 -22.08 -27.68 -0.65
N GLN A 76 -23.31 -27.20 -0.43
CA GLN A 76 -24.23 -27.74 0.59
C GLN A 76 -24.51 -29.25 0.48
N ASN A 77 -24.43 -29.82 -0.72
CA ASN A 77 -24.70 -31.25 -1.00
C ASN A 77 -23.45 -32.04 -1.42
N GLU A 78 -22.27 -31.42 -1.41
CA GLU A 78 -21.01 -32.05 -1.80
C GLU A 78 -20.51 -32.98 -0.68
N GLN A 79 -19.91 -34.12 -1.07
CA GLN A 79 -19.36 -35.09 -0.13
C GLN A 79 -17.87 -34.87 0.11
N TYR A 80 -17.49 -34.76 1.36
CA TYR A 80 -16.11 -34.62 1.83
C TYR A 80 -15.78 -35.75 2.84
N GLY A 81 -15.39 -36.91 2.32
CA GLY A 81 -15.25 -38.11 3.13
C GLY A 81 -16.61 -38.60 3.67
N ASP A 82 -16.78 -38.61 4.98
CA ASP A 82 -18.02 -38.99 5.67
C ASP A 82 -18.96 -37.79 5.95
N LYS A 83 -18.58 -36.59 5.53
CA LYS A 83 -19.30 -35.35 5.76
C LYS A 83 -19.99 -34.86 4.49
N THR A 84 -21.10 -34.12 4.66
CA THR A 84 -21.86 -33.51 3.56
C THR A 84 -21.94 -32.00 3.77
N GLY A 85 -21.46 -31.24 2.78
CA GLY A 85 -21.37 -29.79 2.87
C GLY A 85 -20.18 -29.34 3.72
N VAL A 86 -20.03 -28.02 3.84
CA VAL A 86 -18.92 -27.39 4.57
C VAL A 86 -19.44 -26.40 5.60
N TYR A 87 -18.66 -26.21 6.64
CA TYR A 87 -18.72 -25.08 7.56
C TYR A 87 -17.31 -24.46 7.63
N ILE A 88 -17.21 -23.16 7.42
CA ILE A 88 -15.96 -22.43 7.52
C ILE A 88 -16.03 -21.60 8.79
N ASP A 89 -15.14 -21.91 9.71
CA ASP A 89 -14.99 -21.25 10.99
C ASP A 89 -13.87 -20.21 10.86
N ILE A 90 -14.25 -18.94 10.96
CA ILE A 90 -13.36 -17.79 10.73
C ILE A 90 -12.87 -17.27 12.08
N GLU A 91 -11.57 -17.31 12.29
CA GLU A 91 -10.90 -16.60 13.37
C GLU A 91 -10.30 -15.29 12.82
N VAL A 92 -10.79 -14.16 13.30
CA VAL A 92 -10.24 -12.84 12.96
C VAL A 92 -9.13 -12.50 13.95
N THR A 93 -7.97 -12.08 13.46
CA THR A 93 -6.83 -11.77 14.31
C THR A 93 -6.02 -10.59 13.75
N ASP A 94 -5.47 -9.79 14.65
CA ASP A 94 -4.48 -8.74 14.35
C ASP A 94 -3.03 -9.24 14.49
N LYS A 95 -2.85 -10.50 14.93
CA LYS A 95 -1.56 -11.11 15.27
C LYS A 95 -1.39 -12.46 14.59
N GLN A 96 -1.35 -12.46 13.28
CA GLN A 96 -0.99 -13.70 12.59
C GLN A 96 0.49 -14.03 12.85
N ASN A 97 0.72 -15.22 13.35
CA ASN A 97 2.07 -15.75 13.52
C ASN A 97 2.18 -17.10 12.83
N THR A 98 2.41 -17.06 11.53
CA THR A 98 2.53 -18.27 10.71
C THR A 98 3.77 -19.09 11.05
N SER A 99 4.72 -18.56 11.81
CA SER A 99 5.82 -19.38 12.35
C SER A 99 5.33 -20.48 13.29
N LEU A 100 4.13 -20.34 13.85
CA LEU A 100 3.46 -21.36 14.68
C LEU A 100 2.61 -22.34 13.87
N MET A 101 2.57 -22.24 12.54
CA MET A 101 1.73 -23.07 11.67
C MET A 101 1.91 -24.58 11.92
N ALA A 102 3.11 -25.01 12.30
CA ALA A 102 3.38 -26.43 12.62
C ALA A 102 2.55 -26.98 13.79
N THR A 103 2.12 -26.11 14.71
CA THR A 103 1.35 -26.49 15.91
C THR A 103 -0.07 -25.94 15.92
N ASP A 104 -0.43 -25.15 14.91
CA ASP A 104 -1.73 -24.53 14.75
C ASP A 104 -2.69 -25.46 14.02
N SER A 105 -3.91 -25.62 14.54
CA SER A 105 -4.96 -26.40 13.91
C SER A 105 -5.59 -25.72 12.69
N THR A 106 -5.29 -24.45 12.45
CA THR A 106 -5.81 -23.69 11.32
C THR A 106 -5.41 -24.34 9.99
N ASN A 107 -6.38 -24.41 9.09
CA ASN A 107 -6.22 -25.05 7.79
C ASN A 107 -5.80 -24.05 6.71
N ILE A 108 -6.39 -22.84 6.72
CA ILE A 108 -6.14 -21.82 5.72
C ILE A 108 -5.86 -20.49 6.43
N PHE A 109 -4.87 -19.76 5.91
CA PHE A 109 -4.50 -18.44 6.38
C PHE A 109 -4.62 -17.42 5.23
N PHE A 110 -5.39 -16.37 5.44
CA PHE A 110 -5.30 -15.14 4.66
C PHE A 110 -4.39 -14.18 5.44
N ASP A 111 -3.11 -14.27 5.13
CA ASP A 111 -2.04 -13.60 5.88
C ASP A 111 -1.66 -12.28 5.20
N GLU A 112 -1.79 -11.17 5.92
CA GLU A 112 -1.47 -9.82 5.46
C GLU A 112 -0.18 -9.26 6.07
N ARG A 113 0.49 -10.00 6.95
CA ARG A 113 1.70 -9.53 7.65
C ARG A 113 2.93 -10.39 7.42
N ALA A 114 3.19 -10.69 6.16
CA ALA A 114 4.52 -11.10 5.71
C ALA A 114 5.19 -12.22 6.49
N SER A 115 4.53 -13.30 6.63
CA SER A 115 5.31 -14.53 6.79
C SER A 115 5.94 -14.82 5.45
N ASP A 116 7.25 -14.90 5.44
CA ASP A 116 7.98 -15.28 4.24
C ASP A 116 7.55 -16.70 3.82
N PRO A 117 6.70 -16.88 2.78
CA PRO A 117 6.22 -18.20 2.37
C PRO A 117 7.37 -19.12 2.05
N TYR A 118 8.50 -18.58 1.59
CA TYR A 118 9.69 -19.37 1.29
C TYR A 118 10.24 -20.11 2.52
N GLN A 119 10.27 -19.46 3.69
CA GLN A 119 10.69 -20.15 4.93
C GLN A 119 9.71 -21.26 5.32
N LEU A 120 8.42 -21.02 5.16
CA LEU A 120 7.37 -22.02 5.42
C LEU A 120 7.44 -23.18 4.44
N MET A 121 7.74 -22.91 3.15
CA MET A 121 7.99 -23.93 2.13
C MET A 121 9.21 -24.78 2.50
N GLN A 122 10.33 -24.14 2.88
CA GLN A 122 11.55 -24.84 3.29
C GLN A 122 11.34 -25.70 4.54
N ALA A 123 10.49 -25.28 5.45
CA ALA A 123 10.10 -26.03 6.64
C ALA A 123 9.09 -27.16 6.33
N GLY A 124 8.59 -27.25 5.10
CA GLY A 124 7.61 -28.26 4.68
C GLY A 124 6.24 -28.11 5.34
N LEU A 125 5.84 -26.88 5.69
CA LEU A 125 4.59 -26.60 6.41
C LEU A 125 3.42 -26.32 5.48
N LEU A 126 3.67 -26.01 4.21
CA LEU A 126 2.64 -25.64 3.25
C LEU A 126 2.21 -26.81 2.38
N LEU A 127 0.91 -26.86 2.07
CA LEU A 127 0.34 -27.79 1.12
C LEU A 127 0.76 -27.42 -0.31
N ASN A 128 1.05 -28.42 -1.14
CA ASN A 128 1.23 -28.23 -2.58
C ASN A 128 -0.14 -27.91 -3.23
N LEU A 129 -0.22 -26.81 -3.94
CA LEU A 129 -1.44 -26.28 -4.57
C LEU A 129 -1.51 -26.53 -6.08
N ASP A 130 -0.57 -27.26 -6.68
CA ASP A 130 -0.49 -27.47 -8.13
C ASP A 130 -1.80 -28.00 -8.72
N SER A 131 -2.53 -28.84 -7.98
CA SER A 131 -3.80 -29.41 -8.43
C SER A 131 -4.90 -28.38 -8.69
N ILE A 132 -4.82 -27.19 -8.08
CA ILE A 132 -5.78 -26.10 -8.31
C ILE A 132 -5.17 -24.95 -9.08
N VAL A 133 -3.85 -24.76 -9.00
CA VAL A 133 -3.17 -23.63 -9.65
C VAL A 133 -2.84 -23.93 -11.11
N LYS A 134 -2.46 -25.18 -11.42
CA LYS A 134 -2.11 -25.63 -12.80
C LYS A 134 -3.28 -26.32 -13.52
N ASP A 135 -4.48 -26.30 -12.97
CA ASP A 135 -5.66 -26.93 -13.56
C ASP A 135 -6.17 -26.10 -14.77
N GLU A 136 -5.89 -26.57 -15.97
CA GLU A 136 -6.32 -25.96 -17.22
C GLU A 136 -7.83 -26.14 -17.50
N THR A 137 -8.52 -26.99 -16.74
CA THR A 137 -9.98 -27.22 -16.91
C THR A 137 -10.84 -26.18 -16.23
N ARG A 138 -10.24 -25.30 -15.43
CA ARG A 138 -10.94 -24.23 -14.74
C ARG A 138 -11.53 -23.21 -15.72
N GLU A 139 -12.64 -22.62 -15.34
CA GLU A 139 -13.20 -21.49 -16.06
C GLU A 139 -12.17 -20.34 -16.11
N GLY A 140 -11.85 -19.90 -17.32
CA GLY A 140 -10.82 -18.90 -17.57
C GLY A 140 -9.38 -19.43 -17.55
N GLY A 141 -9.16 -20.78 -17.55
CA GLY A 141 -7.86 -21.44 -17.60
C GLY A 141 -7.15 -21.57 -16.26
N ALA A 142 -5.94 -22.06 -16.27
CA ALA A 142 -5.14 -22.26 -15.06
C ALA A 142 -4.82 -20.96 -14.34
N LEU A 143 -4.88 -20.95 -13.01
CA LEU A 143 -4.49 -19.79 -12.20
C LEU A 143 -3.03 -19.40 -12.44
N ALA A 144 -2.16 -20.36 -12.68
CA ALA A 144 -0.75 -20.12 -13.01
C ALA A 144 -0.57 -19.13 -14.16
N ASN A 145 -1.46 -19.15 -15.15
CA ASN A 145 -1.40 -18.25 -16.31
C ASN A 145 -1.97 -16.86 -16.02
N LYS A 146 -2.68 -16.70 -14.90
CA LYS A 146 -3.28 -15.43 -14.46
C LYS A 146 -2.42 -14.70 -13.44
N ILE A 147 -1.62 -15.41 -12.64
CA ILE A 147 -0.74 -14.81 -11.64
C ILE A 147 0.33 -13.99 -12.36
N PHE A 148 0.48 -12.74 -12.00
CA PHE A 148 1.50 -11.89 -12.58
C PHE A 148 2.91 -12.42 -12.32
N ASP A 149 3.79 -12.34 -13.31
CA ASP A 149 5.16 -12.88 -13.26
C ASP A 149 5.92 -12.45 -12.00
N LYS A 150 5.74 -11.21 -11.58
CA LYS A 150 6.34 -10.67 -10.36
C LYS A 150 5.89 -11.36 -9.07
N ALA A 151 4.66 -11.87 -9.03
CA ALA A 151 4.11 -12.56 -7.87
C ALA A 151 4.41 -14.07 -7.90
N GLN A 152 4.70 -14.64 -9.06
CA GLN A 152 4.96 -16.08 -9.20
C GLN A 152 6.16 -16.53 -8.37
N SER A 153 7.26 -15.78 -8.38
CA SER A 153 8.47 -16.14 -7.65
C SER A 153 8.28 -16.19 -6.14
N SER A 154 7.26 -15.49 -5.60
CA SER A 154 6.97 -15.47 -4.17
C SER A 154 6.09 -16.62 -3.70
N VAL A 155 5.39 -17.28 -4.62
CA VAL A 155 4.43 -18.36 -4.30
C VAL A 155 4.88 -19.73 -4.77
N MET A 156 5.99 -19.78 -5.52
CA MET A 156 6.60 -21.02 -6.03
C MET A 156 7.79 -21.47 -5.20
N GLY A 157 7.88 -22.77 -4.97
CA GLY A 157 9.09 -23.41 -4.44
C GLY A 157 10.17 -23.59 -5.52
N ASN A 158 11.38 -23.96 -5.09
CA ASN A 158 12.50 -24.25 -5.99
C ASN A 158 12.27 -25.46 -6.90
N ASP A 159 11.27 -26.28 -6.59
CA ASP A 159 10.82 -27.44 -7.39
C ASP A 159 9.83 -27.06 -8.50
N GLY A 160 9.50 -25.76 -8.61
CA GLY A 160 8.52 -25.26 -9.57
C GLY A 160 7.05 -25.53 -9.21
N SER A 161 6.79 -25.97 -7.99
CA SER A 161 5.43 -26.17 -7.47
C SER A 161 4.93 -24.93 -6.73
N TYR A 162 3.61 -24.73 -6.76
CA TYR A 162 2.95 -23.66 -6.02
C TYR A 162 2.59 -24.10 -4.60
N TYR A 163 2.96 -23.31 -3.61
CA TYR A 163 2.69 -23.56 -2.19
C TYR A 163 1.90 -22.43 -1.51
N ALA A 164 1.71 -21.33 -2.21
CA ALA A 164 0.91 -20.20 -1.78
C ALA A 164 0.17 -19.61 -2.97
N LEU A 165 -0.77 -18.70 -2.71
CA LEU A 165 -1.34 -17.81 -3.70
C LEU A 165 -1.20 -16.37 -3.22
N PRO A 166 -1.00 -15.40 -4.11
CA PRO A 166 -0.96 -14.00 -3.71
C PRO A 166 -2.36 -13.56 -3.28
N HIS A 167 -2.49 -12.98 -2.08
CA HIS A 167 -3.79 -12.65 -1.53
C HIS A 167 -4.34 -11.33 -2.10
N PHE A 168 -3.60 -10.25 -1.96
CA PHE A 168 -3.96 -8.96 -2.57
C PHE A 168 -2.72 -8.09 -2.79
N GLU A 169 -2.88 -7.06 -3.63
CA GLU A 169 -1.92 -5.98 -3.80
C GLU A 169 -2.37 -4.80 -2.94
N TYR A 170 -1.48 -4.28 -2.09
CA TYR A 170 -1.72 -2.96 -1.58
C TYR A 170 -0.65 -1.98 -2.07
N ASN A 171 -1.10 -0.91 -2.67
CA ASN A 171 -0.22 -0.02 -3.38
C ASN A 171 0.10 1.17 -2.50
N GLY A 172 1.40 1.41 -2.32
CA GLY A 172 1.87 2.66 -1.74
C GLY A 172 1.66 3.78 -2.74
N GLY A 173 1.08 4.89 -2.29
CA GLY A 173 0.79 6.02 -3.15
C GLY A 173 0.25 7.20 -2.36
N LEU A 174 -0.41 8.08 -3.07
CA LEU A 174 -1.10 9.23 -2.51
C LEU A 174 -2.61 9.08 -2.75
N SER A 175 -3.39 9.18 -1.69
CA SER A 175 -4.82 9.44 -1.84
C SER A 175 -5.03 10.94 -1.80
N TYR A 176 -5.95 11.48 -2.60
CA TYR A 176 -6.24 12.91 -2.62
C TYR A 176 -7.74 13.19 -2.54
N ASN A 177 -8.08 14.32 -1.94
CA ASN A 177 -9.45 14.81 -1.87
C ASN A 177 -9.74 15.65 -3.11
N GLU A 178 -10.47 15.08 -4.07
CA GLU A 178 -10.82 15.73 -5.32
C GLU A 178 -11.64 17.03 -5.10
N ALA A 179 -12.48 17.08 -4.06
CA ALA A 179 -13.25 18.30 -3.77
C ALA A 179 -12.32 19.47 -3.38
N ILE A 180 -11.25 19.21 -2.62
CA ILE A 180 -10.23 20.21 -2.30
C ILE A 180 -9.46 20.62 -3.57
N PHE A 181 -9.09 19.67 -4.41
CA PHE A 181 -8.41 19.96 -5.67
C PHE A 181 -9.26 20.85 -6.59
N GLU A 182 -10.56 20.59 -6.67
CA GLU A 182 -11.48 21.43 -7.44
C GLU A 182 -11.69 22.80 -6.80
N GLU A 183 -11.87 22.88 -5.48
CA GLU A 183 -12.01 24.13 -4.74
C GLU A 183 -10.81 25.06 -4.98
N LEU A 184 -9.62 24.51 -5.00
CA LEU A 184 -8.38 25.25 -5.20
C LEU A 184 -7.93 25.34 -6.67
N CYS A 185 -8.60 24.67 -7.61
CA CYS A 185 -8.13 24.46 -8.98
C CYS A 185 -6.71 23.87 -9.03
N ALA A 186 -6.43 22.88 -8.19
CA ALA A 186 -5.11 22.32 -7.96
C ALA A 186 -4.76 21.21 -8.98
N TYR A 187 -4.98 21.47 -10.24
CA TYR A 187 -4.60 20.62 -11.37
C TYR A 187 -3.68 21.39 -12.31
N PHE A 188 -2.64 20.76 -12.81
CA PHE A 188 -1.78 21.34 -13.84
C PHE A 188 -2.57 21.57 -15.11
N ALA A 189 -2.41 22.76 -15.73
CA ALA A 189 -3.05 23.10 -16.98
C ALA A 189 -2.33 22.47 -18.18
N ALA A 190 -3.06 22.29 -19.29
CA ALA A 190 -2.46 21.93 -20.56
C ALA A 190 -1.53 23.04 -21.08
N GLU A 191 -0.54 22.68 -21.90
CA GLU A 191 0.45 23.67 -22.42
C GLU A 191 -0.18 24.81 -23.21
N ASP A 192 -1.24 24.52 -23.97
CA ASP A 192 -1.93 25.48 -24.84
C ASP A 192 -3.17 26.11 -24.18
N GLU A 193 -3.39 25.90 -22.88
CA GLU A 193 -4.54 26.45 -22.17
C GLU A 193 -4.32 27.93 -21.82
N ASP A 194 -5.25 28.78 -22.22
CA ASP A 194 -5.20 30.23 -21.93
C ASP A 194 -5.78 30.57 -20.54
N ASN A 195 -6.69 29.74 -20.02
CA ASN A 195 -7.32 29.97 -18.72
C ASN A 195 -6.50 29.31 -17.60
N VAL A 196 -5.38 29.96 -17.29
CA VAL A 196 -4.41 29.42 -16.30
C VAL A 196 -4.16 30.37 -15.15
N MET A 197 -3.79 29.79 -14.01
CA MET A 197 -3.19 30.48 -12.87
C MET A 197 -1.69 30.21 -12.84
N GLU A 198 -0.89 31.24 -13.06
CA GLU A 198 0.55 31.15 -12.86
C GLU A 198 0.88 31.15 -11.35
N HIS A 199 1.65 30.19 -10.92
CA HIS A 199 2.21 30.12 -9.58
C HIS A 199 3.74 30.11 -9.67
N SER A 200 4.35 31.23 -9.30
CA SER A 200 5.81 31.37 -9.26
C SER A 200 6.31 31.39 -7.83
N SER A 201 7.22 30.50 -7.51
CA SER A 201 7.82 30.36 -6.18
C SER A 201 9.30 29.99 -6.26
N LYS A 202 9.92 29.74 -5.11
CA LYS A 202 11.30 29.21 -5.08
C LYS A 202 11.44 27.80 -5.70
N PHE A 203 10.34 27.12 -5.98
CA PHE A 203 10.33 25.82 -6.65
C PHE A 203 10.11 25.92 -8.17
N GLY A 204 10.26 27.11 -8.73
CA GLY A 204 10.02 27.39 -10.13
C GLY A 204 8.62 27.96 -10.40
N THR A 205 8.26 28.00 -11.66
CA THR A 205 6.94 28.45 -12.12
C THR A 205 6.14 27.26 -12.61
N ALA A 206 4.89 27.15 -12.15
CA ALA A 206 3.92 26.16 -12.58
C ALA A 206 2.62 26.83 -13.01
N TYR A 207 1.88 26.17 -13.88
CA TYR A 207 0.60 26.66 -14.39
C TYR A 207 -0.50 25.68 -13.98
N PHE A 208 -1.47 26.20 -13.25
CA PHE A 208 -2.65 25.47 -12.81
C PHE A 208 -3.88 25.95 -13.60
N ILE A 209 -4.92 25.14 -13.68
CA ILE A 209 -6.18 25.54 -14.34
C ILE A 209 -6.77 26.78 -13.66
N GLY A 210 -7.29 27.73 -14.45
CA GLY A 210 -7.94 28.93 -13.93
C GLY A 210 -9.29 28.66 -13.31
N ASP A 211 -10.03 27.72 -13.89
CA ASP A 211 -11.27 27.16 -13.36
C ASP A 211 -11.47 25.73 -13.87
N LEU A 212 -12.54 25.07 -13.45
CA LEU A 212 -12.81 23.66 -13.78
C LEU A 212 -13.23 23.41 -15.25
N SER A 213 -13.38 24.45 -16.06
CA SER A 213 -13.66 24.31 -17.49
C SER A 213 -12.39 24.34 -18.35
N ALA A 214 -11.24 24.69 -17.76
CA ALA A 214 -9.95 24.72 -18.43
C ALA A 214 -9.41 23.30 -18.65
N ASP A 215 -8.67 23.13 -19.74
CA ASP A 215 -8.06 21.87 -20.08
C ASP A 215 -6.89 21.54 -19.14
N LYS A 216 -6.90 20.34 -18.60
CA LYS A 216 -5.84 19.81 -17.74
C LYS A 216 -4.70 19.24 -18.58
N SER A 217 -3.49 19.21 -18.02
CA SER A 217 -2.38 18.45 -18.60
C SER A 217 -2.72 16.95 -18.66
N VAL A 218 -2.09 16.25 -19.58
CA VAL A 218 -2.32 14.78 -19.81
C VAL A 218 -1.87 13.87 -18.65
N GLY A 219 -1.42 14.43 -17.55
CA GLY A 219 -1.03 13.63 -16.38
C GLY A 219 0.17 12.68 -16.60
N PRO A 220 0.40 11.77 -15.65
CA PRO A 220 1.50 10.81 -15.70
C PRO A 220 1.47 9.84 -16.88
N ASP A 221 0.30 9.36 -17.31
CA ASP A 221 0.18 8.38 -18.39
C ASP A 221 0.39 8.99 -19.80
N GLY A 222 0.29 10.31 -19.92
CA GLY A 222 0.48 11.04 -21.17
C GLY A 222 -0.72 10.96 -22.12
N GLU A 223 -1.87 10.47 -21.67
CA GLU A 223 -3.10 10.37 -22.46
C GLU A 223 -4.17 11.31 -21.89
N SER A 224 -4.82 12.09 -22.75
CA SER A 224 -5.87 13.01 -22.36
C SER A 224 -7.20 12.30 -22.13
N GLY A 225 -7.97 12.75 -21.14
CA GLY A 225 -9.29 12.21 -20.80
C GLY A 225 -9.22 11.01 -19.85
N THR A 226 -8.11 10.84 -19.17
CA THR A 226 -7.91 9.79 -18.18
C THR A 226 -8.13 10.30 -16.75
N ASN A 227 -8.05 9.40 -15.78
CA ASN A 227 -8.31 9.74 -14.37
C ASN A 227 -7.16 10.48 -13.69
N ASP A 228 -6.00 10.59 -14.33
CA ASP A 228 -4.81 11.26 -13.81
C ASP A 228 -4.49 12.59 -14.52
N ASP A 229 -5.38 13.06 -15.39
CA ASP A 229 -5.26 14.38 -16.01
C ASP A 229 -5.05 15.49 -14.98
N GLY A 230 -4.02 16.27 -15.18
CA GLY A 230 -3.64 17.40 -14.29
C GLY A 230 -2.91 17.00 -13.02
N LEU A 231 -2.63 15.71 -12.81
CA LEU A 231 -1.85 15.23 -11.67
C LEU A 231 -0.33 15.33 -11.93
N PRO A 232 0.50 15.38 -10.87
CA PRO A 232 1.94 15.57 -11.00
C PRO A 232 2.66 14.36 -11.60
N CYS A 233 3.46 14.58 -12.65
CA CYS A 233 4.29 13.57 -13.30
C CYS A 233 5.69 13.46 -12.68
N SER A 234 6.16 14.50 -11.99
CA SER A 234 7.51 14.61 -11.46
C SER A 234 7.53 15.04 -9.99
N LEU A 235 8.67 14.80 -9.31
CA LEU A 235 8.88 15.34 -7.97
C LEU A 235 8.83 16.87 -7.94
N GLU A 236 9.34 17.51 -8.98
CA GLU A 236 9.29 18.96 -9.15
C GLU A 236 7.83 19.44 -9.13
N GLN A 237 6.96 18.82 -9.94
CA GLN A 237 5.53 19.14 -9.95
C GLN A 237 4.84 18.80 -8.62
N LEU A 238 5.18 17.68 -7.98
CA LEU A 238 4.60 17.35 -6.67
C LEU A 238 4.93 18.42 -5.62
N ILE A 239 6.17 18.94 -5.62
CA ILE A 239 6.58 20.03 -4.73
C ILE A 239 5.84 21.32 -5.06
N GLN A 240 5.75 21.65 -6.36
CA GLN A 240 5.01 22.85 -6.82
C GLN A 240 3.53 22.78 -6.48
N LEU A 241 2.91 21.61 -6.60
CA LEU A 241 1.52 21.36 -6.19
C LEU A 241 1.35 21.56 -4.67
N CYS A 242 2.26 21.01 -3.86
CA CYS A 242 2.21 21.21 -2.41
C CYS A 242 2.35 22.70 -2.04
N ASP A 243 3.27 23.41 -2.66
CA ASP A 243 3.46 24.84 -2.43
C ASP A 243 2.23 25.65 -2.89
N TYR A 244 1.69 25.33 -4.06
CA TYR A 244 0.46 25.96 -4.57
C TYR A 244 -0.72 25.78 -3.62
N ILE A 245 -1.01 24.55 -3.20
CA ILE A 245 -2.11 24.24 -2.27
C ILE A 245 -1.95 25.06 -0.98
N LYS A 246 -0.76 25.07 -0.40
CA LYS A 246 -0.47 25.81 0.83
C LYS A 246 -0.68 27.31 0.67
N VAL A 247 -0.18 27.90 -0.41
CA VAL A 247 -0.29 29.35 -0.67
C VAL A 247 -1.72 29.72 -1.03
N LYS A 248 -2.36 28.96 -1.92
CA LYS A 248 -3.71 29.21 -2.40
C LYS A 248 -4.76 29.12 -1.31
N SER A 249 -4.58 28.22 -0.35
CA SER A 249 -5.46 28.07 0.81
C SER A 249 -5.08 28.97 1.99
N GLU A 250 -4.09 29.88 1.83
CA GLU A 250 -3.56 30.71 2.93
C GLU A 250 -3.09 29.89 4.15
N GLY A 251 -2.72 28.63 3.91
CA GLY A 251 -2.28 27.68 4.94
C GLY A 251 -3.42 26.96 5.68
N GLU A 252 -4.67 27.16 5.27
CA GLU A 252 -5.82 26.45 5.86
C GLU A 252 -5.84 24.95 5.48
N VAL A 253 -5.29 24.60 4.31
CA VAL A 253 -5.17 23.24 3.83
C VAL A 253 -3.71 22.80 3.90
N SER A 254 -3.43 21.73 4.64
CA SER A 254 -2.14 21.07 4.58
C SER A 254 -2.02 20.27 3.27
N PRO A 255 -0.96 20.45 2.48
CA PRO A 255 -0.78 19.67 1.26
C PRO A 255 -0.77 18.17 1.48
N LEU A 256 -0.09 17.72 2.54
CA LEU A 256 0.13 16.31 2.85
C LEU A 256 -0.25 15.99 4.29
N THR A 257 -0.88 14.85 4.49
CA THR A 257 -0.98 14.22 5.82
C THR A 257 -0.38 12.83 5.78
N VAL A 258 0.24 12.44 6.89
CA VAL A 258 0.83 11.12 7.07
C VAL A 258 0.81 10.75 8.54
N ASN A 259 0.65 9.48 8.83
CA ASN A 259 0.63 8.99 10.19
C ASN A 259 1.93 9.31 10.96
N GLY A 260 1.80 9.99 12.07
CA GLY A 260 2.92 10.41 12.92
C GLY A 260 3.29 9.42 14.02
N LYS A 261 2.45 8.44 14.36
CA LYS A 261 2.68 7.42 15.39
C LYS A 261 3.52 6.26 14.86
N PHE A 262 3.19 5.79 13.66
CA PHE A 262 3.91 4.68 13.01
C PHE A 262 4.87 5.21 11.94
N TYR A 263 5.73 6.15 12.32
CA TYR A 263 6.63 6.88 11.45
C TYR A 263 7.68 6.01 10.73
N HIS A 264 7.97 4.83 11.26
CA HIS A 264 8.84 3.84 10.64
C HIS A 264 8.11 2.96 9.60
N TYR A 265 6.83 3.21 9.37
CA TYR A 265 6.02 2.48 8.41
C TYR A 265 5.44 3.42 7.34
N TYR A 266 4.54 4.33 7.70
CA TYR A 266 3.85 5.17 6.71
C TYR A 266 4.75 6.19 5.98
N PRO A 267 5.61 6.97 6.65
CA PRO A 267 6.59 7.81 5.96
C PRO A 267 7.57 6.99 5.11
N ASP A 268 7.97 5.81 5.61
CA ASP A 268 8.84 4.92 4.86
C ASP A 268 8.15 4.36 3.61
N MET A 269 6.84 4.11 3.64
CA MET A 269 6.06 3.73 2.44
C MET A 269 6.15 4.79 1.34
N MET A 270 6.08 6.07 1.68
CA MET A 270 6.25 7.15 0.70
C MET A 270 7.66 7.12 0.09
N VAL A 271 8.69 7.00 0.92
CA VAL A 271 10.08 6.92 0.44
C VAL A 271 10.30 5.67 -0.42
N ILE A 272 9.81 4.52 0.02
CA ILE A 272 9.89 3.25 -0.73
C ILE A 272 9.15 3.37 -2.07
N GLY A 273 7.94 3.90 -2.05
CA GLY A 273 7.14 4.11 -3.24
C GLY A 273 7.85 5.01 -4.25
N LEU A 274 8.29 6.19 -3.80
CA LEU A 274 9.04 7.13 -4.65
C LEU A 274 10.37 6.54 -5.13
N TRP A 275 11.13 5.88 -4.26
CA TRP A 275 12.35 5.20 -4.67
C TRP A 275 12.08 4.20 -5.80
N THR A 276 11.03 3.39 -5.65
CA THR A 276 10.69 2.37 -6.64
C THR A 276 10.25 2.99 -7.97
N THR A 277 9.38 4.00 -7.94
CA THR A 277 8.90 4.65 -9.16
C THR A 277 10.00 5.43 -9.89
N LEU A 278 10.88 6.10 -9.15
CA LEU A 278 12.00 6.84 -9.72
C LEU A 278 13.12 5.93 -10.26
N ALA A 279 13.36 4.79 -9.62
CA ALA A 279 14.30 3.78 -10.14
C ALA A 279 13.74 3.07 -11.37
N GLY A 280 12.43 2.86 -11.40
CA GLY A 280 11.75 2.06 -12.39
C GLY A 280 11.89 0.54 -12.15
N ALA A 281 10.99 -0.22 -12.78
CA ALA A 281 10.87 -1.65 -12.56
C ALA A 281 12.15 -2.43 -12.90
N GLU A 282 12.89 -1.99 -13.92
CA GLU A 282 14.12 -2.67 -14.34
C GLU A 282 15.22 -2.56 -13.27
N GLN A 283 15.51 -1.36 -12.76
CA GLN A 283 16.53 -1.19 -11.73
C GLN A 283 16.16 -1.90 -10.44
N MET A 284 14.88 -1.90 -10.06
CA MET A 284 14.41 -2.63 -8.88
C MET A 284 14.57 -4.13 -9.03
N ARG A 285 14.24 -4.70 -10.20
CA ARG A 285 14.52 -6.13 -10.50
C ARG A 285 16.00 -6.43 -10.45
N ASN A 286 16.83 -5.56 -11.02
CA ASN A 286 18.29 -5.72 -10.98
C ASN A 286 18.81 -5.71 -9.55
N TYR A 287 18.33 -4.80 -8.74
CA TYR A 287 18.68 -4.74 -7.31
C TYR A 287 18.30 -6.03 -6.58
N TYR A 288 17.04 -6.48 -6.71
CA TYR A 288 16.57 -7.69 -6.01
C TYR A 288 17.25 -8.97 -6.47
N ASN A 289 17.64 -9.05 -7.73
CA ASN A 289 18.29 -10.23 -8.29
C ASN A 289 19.82 -10.15 -8.24
N CYS A 290 20.40 -9.06 -7.78
CA CYS A 290 21.84 -8.76 -7.86
C CYS A 290 22.37 -8.98 -9.27
N THR A 291 21.71 -8.40 -10.27
CA THR A 291 22.03 -8.54 -11.69
C THR A 291 21.93 -7.19 -12.38
N GLY A 292 22.43 -7.09 -13.60
CA GLY A 292 22.24 -5.92 -14.44
C GLY A 292 22.84 -4.64 -13.85
N LYS A 293 22.24 -3.49 -14.20
CA LYS A 293 22.75 -2.18 -13.81
C LYS A 293 21.76 -1.43 -12.94
N ILE A 294 22.29 -0.68 -11.97
CA ILE A 294 21.56 0.30 -11.17
C ILE A 294 22.30 1.63 -11.17
N GLU A 295 21.57 2.73 -11.01
CA GLU A 295 22.14 4.06 -10.86
C GLU A 295 22.33 4.37 -9.38
N VAL A 296 23.55 4.70 -8.99
CA VAL A 296 23.93 4.99 -7.60
C VAL A 296 24.53 6.38 -7.47
N VAL A 297 24.45 6.96 -6.28
CA VAL A 297 25.20 8.19 -5.94
C VAL A 297 26.69 7.87 -5.87
N GLU A 298 27.50 8.71 -6.50
CA GLU A 298 28.96 8.53 -6.48
C GLU A 298 29.56 8.75 -5.09
N ARG A 299 30.60 7.98 -4.80
CA ARG A 299 31.45 8.18 -3.63
C ARG A 299 32.91 8.34 -4.05
N ASP A 300 33.65 9.14 -3.28
CA ASP A 300 35.12 9.21 -3.41
C ASP A 300 35.79 7.97 -2.78
N GLU A 301 37.14 7.91 -2.87
CA GLU A 301 37.92 6.80 -2.31
C GLU A 301 37.79 6.67 -0.76
N ALA A 302 37.43 7.75 -0.09
CA ALA A 302 37.19 7.77 1.35
C ALA A 302 35.72 7.40 1.73
N GLY A 303 34.86 7.14 0.73
CA GLY A 303 33.46 6.79 0.93
C GLY A 303 32.52 7.98 1.06
N ASN A 304 32.94 9.21 0.86
CA ASN A 304 32.08 10.38 0.95
C ASN A 304 31.25 10.56 -0.31
N LEU A 305 29.98 10.92 -0.12
CA LEU A 305 29.07 11.24 -1.22
C LEU A 305 29.58 12.42 -2.05
N GLN A 306 29.40 12.34 -3.35
CA GLN A 306 29.81 13.37 -4.29
C GLN A 306 28.60 14.12 -4.84
N PHE A 307 28.72 15.44 -4.96
CA PHE A 307 27.65 16.33 -5.39
C PHE A 307 28.10 17.22 -6.54
N GLU A 308 27.14 17.63 -7.37
CA GLU A 308 27.30 18.73 -8.31
C GLU A 308 27.41 20.08 -7.58
N ASN A 309 27.83 21.12 -8.29
CA ASN A 309 27.88 22.48 -7.72
C ASN A 309 26.50 23.16 -7.67
N GLU A 310 25.45 22.45 -8.00
CA GLU A 310 24.09 22.96 -8.05
C GLU A 310 23.19 22.24 -7.02
N ASN A 311 22.06 22.87 -6.71
CA ASN A 311 21.05 22.27 -5.86
C ASN A 311 20.19 21.31 -6.69
N LEU A 312 19.55 20.35 -6.02
CA LEU A 312 18.62 19.43 -6.68
C LEU A 312 17.41 20.20 -7.27
N PHE A 313 16.89 21.16 -6.50
CA PHE A 313 15.87 22.11 -6.95
C PHE A 313 16.41 23.53 -6.71
N GLU A 314 16.28 24.44 -7.66
CA GLU A 314 16.97 25.73 -7.70
C GLU A 314 16.83 26.54 -6.39
N GLY A 315 15.62 26.65 -5.86
CA GLY A 315 15.33 27.40 -4.63
C GLY A 315 15.56 26.64 -3.33
N VAL A 316 16.10 25.42 -3.37
CA VAL A 316 16.30 24.56 -2.19
C VAL A 316 17.78 24.39 -1.91
N SER A 317 18.38 25.36 -1.21
CA SER A 317 19.85 25.43 -1.02
C SER A 317 20.44 24.33 -0.15
N TYR A 318 19.61 23.66 0.66
CA TYR A 318 20.04 22.62 1.61
C TYR A 318 20.04 21.20 1.01
N ILE A 319 19.57 21.03 -0.24
CA ILE A 319 19.61 19.73 -0.94
C ILE A 319 20.45 19.88 -2.20
N LYS A 320 21.61 19.24 -2.20
CA LYS A 320 22.51 19.23 -3.34
C LYS A 320 22.13 18.16 -4.35
N LYS A 321 22.34 18.45 -5.63
CA LYS A 321 22.20 17.47 -6.69
C LYS A 321 23.31 16.43 -6.58
N PRO A 322 23.00 15.14 -6.43
CA PRO A 322 24.03 14.13 -6.32
C PRO A 322 24.71 13.89 -7.67
N LYS A 323 26.01 13.58 -7.67
CA LYS A 323 26.65 12.96 -8.83
C LYS A 323 26.25 11.49 -8.86
N THR A 324 25.90 11.00 -10.03
CA THR A 324 25.45 9.62 -10.20
C THR A 324 26.30 8.87 -11.22
N LYS A 325 26.31 7.55 -11.06
CA LYS A 325 26.92 6.63 -12.04
C LYS A 325 26.15 5.32 -12.09
N TRP A 326 26.23 4.67 -13.24
CA TRP A 326 25.72 3.31 -13.41
C TRP A 326 26.74 2.28 -12.97
N VAL A 327 26.33 1.36 -12.11
CA VAL A 327 27.14 0.22 -11.67
C VAL A 327 26.47 -1.08 -12.10
N THR A 328 27.29 -2.09 -12.42
CA THR A 328 26.79 -3.44 -12.69
C THR A 328 26.86 -4.25 -11.41
N MET A 329 25.73 -4.81 -10.99
CA MET A 329 25.65 -5.63 -9.78
C MET A 329 26.42 -6.93 -9.95
N ALA A 330 27.18 -7.32 -8.93
CA ALA A 330 27.88 -8.60 -8.90
C ALA A 330 26.87 -9.74 -8.69
N GLU A 331 26.96 -10.76 -9.55
CA GLU A 331 26.01 -11.88 -9.53
C GLU A 331 26.08 -12.73 -8.23
N ASP A 332 27.18 -12.67 -7.50
CA ASP A 332 27.32 -13.33 -6.20
C ASP A 332 26.73 -12.53 -5.04
N GLY A 333 26.19 -11.32 -5.33
CA GLY A 333 25.60 -10.43 -4.34
C GLY A 333 26.61 -9.76 -3.40
N SER A 334 27.91 -9.84 -3.69
CA SER A 334 28.97 -9.26 -2.85
C SER A 334 28.91 -7.74 -2.75
N ASP A 335 28.26 -7.08 -3.72
CA ASP A 335 28.08 -5.62 -3.78
C ASP A 335 26.61 -5.20 -3.59
N GLY A 336 25.74 -6.07 -3.09
CA GLY A 336 24.33 -5.80 -2.87
C GLY A 336 24.04 -4.57 -2.01
N TRP A 337 25.02 -4.16 -1.17
CA TRP A 337 24.97 -2.91 -0.41
C TRP A 337 24.78 -1.65 -1.29
N MET A 338 25.24 -1.68 -2.54
CA MET A 338 25.08 -0.56 -3.49
C MET A 338 23.63 -0.21 -3.76
N GLY A 339 22.69 -1.16 -3.58
CA GLY A 339 21.28 -0.87 -3.67
C GLY A 339 20.80 0.20 -2.68
N ASN A 340 21.43 0.29 -1.51
CA ASN A 340 21.14 1.36 -0.56
C ASN A 340 21.69 2.73 -0.97
N ASP A 341 22.58 2.76 -1.94
CA ASP A 341 23.16 3.97 -2.52
C ASP A 341 22.48 4.37 -3.85
N MET A 342 21.34 3.76 -4.21
CA MET A 342 20.60 4.13 -5.42
C MET A 342 20.23 5.61 -5.42
N ALA A 343 20.45 6.29 -6.55
CA ALA A 343 20.13 7.71 -6.73
C ALA A 343 18.64 7.99 -6.48
N ALA A 344 17.77 7.09 -6.92
CA ALA A 344 16.33 7.18 -6.71
C ALA A 344 15.94 7.27 -5.23
N LYS A 345 16.65 6.59 -4.33
CA LYS A 345 16.43 6.70 -2.87
C LYS A 345 16.80 8.09 -2.35
N TYR A 346 17.89 8.67 -2.85
CA TYR A 346 18.28 10.04 -2.52
C TYR A 346 17.18 11.04 -2.91
N TYR A 347 16.66 10.91 -4.12
CA TYR A 347 15.58 11.76 -4.61
C TYR A 347 14.29 11.56 -3.81
N ALA A 348 13.95 10.34 -3.46
CA ALA A 348 12.78 10.04 -2.61
C ALA A 348 12.89 10.69 -1.22
N LEU A 349 14.05 10.63 -0.58
CA LEU A 349 14.31 11.27 0.71
C LEU A 349 14.24 12.80 0.62
N SER A 350 14.59 13.40 -0.52
CA SER A 350 14.56 14.85 -0.70
C SER A 350 13.15 15.43 -0.55
N ILE A 351 12.12 14.69 -0.95
CA ILE A 351 10.72 15.11 -0.81
C ILE A 351 10.32 15.16 0.67
N MET A 352 10.76 14.19 1.47
CA MET A 352 10.49 14.17 2.92
C MET A 352 11.17 15.33 3.63
N ASP A 353 12.41 15.66 3.22
CA ASP A 353 13.16 16.81 3.71
C ASP A 353 12.43 18.13 3.38
N ILE A 354 12.06 18.32 2.12
CA ILE A 354 11.32 19.49 1.67
C ILE A 354 9.97 19.59 2.37
N ALA A 355 9.16 18.54 2.36
CA ALA A 355 7.83 18.56 2.96
C ALA A 355 7.88 18.91 4.46
N THR A 356 8.94 18.46 5.15
CA THR A 356 9.16 18.79 6.56
C THR A 356 9.56 20.25 6.77
N ASN A 357 10.55 20.73 6.03
CA ASN A 357 11.11 22.07 6.24
C ASN A 357 10.22 23.17 5.68
N GLU A 358 9.47 22.88 4.63
CA GLU A 358 8.51 23.83 4.05
C GLU A 358 7.12 23.78 4.73
N GLY A 359 6.92 22.84 5.67
CA GLY A 359 5.66 22.72 6.40
C GLY A 359 4.50 22.29 5.50
N PHE A 360 4.74 21.31 4.63
CA PHE A 360 3.70 20.72 3.80
C PHE A 360 2.92 19.64 4.53
N PHE A 361 3.51 19.06 5.59
CA PHE A 361 2.82 18.06 6.40
C PHE A 361 1.84 18.68 7.39
N SER A 362 0.69 18.02 7.54
CA SER A 362 -0.29 18.35 8.56
C SER A 362 0.31 18.21 9.98
N PRO A 363 -0.26 18.92 10.97
CA PRO A 363 0.13 18.73 12.38
C PRO A 363 0.03 17.29 12.87
N SER A 364 -0.82 16.46 12.28
CA SER A 364 -0.97 15.03 12.62
C SER A 364 0.34 14.25 12.47
N HIS A 365 1.17 14.59 11.48
CA HIS A 365 2.47 13.97 11.28
C HIS A 365 3.42 14.16 12.47
N THR A 366 3.41 15.32 13.10
CA THR A 366 4.33 15.65 14.19
C THR A 366 3.75 15.40 15.58
N SER A 367 2.43 15.36 15.74
CA SER A 367 1.74 15.18 17.02
C SER A 367 1.76 13.75 17.57
N GLY A 368 2.16 12.77 16.76
CA GLY A 368 2.08 11.36 17.11
C GLY A 368 0.66 10.78 16.98
N ALA A 369 -0.21 11.49 16.26
CA ALA A 369 -1.54 11.00 15.91
C ALA A 369 -1.46 9.66 15.18
N ASP A 370 -2.45 8.79 15.38
CA ASP A 370 -2.49 7.50 14.71
C ASP A 370 -3.01 7.59 13.24
N HIS A 371 -3.06 6.45 12.58
CA HIS A 371 -3.46 6.37 11.17
C HIS A 371 -4.89 6.88 10.94
N TYR A 372 -5.84 6.60 11.83
CA TYR A 372 -7.20 7.11 11.69
C TYR A 372 -7.26 8.64 11.71
N THR A 373 -6.46 9.30 12.55
CA THR A 373 -6.39 10.76 12.57
C THR A 373 -5.87 11.30 11.24
N ALA A 374 -4.82 10.69 10.67
CA ALA A 374 -4.30 11.11 9.36
C ALA A 374 -5.32 10.86 8.24
N GLN A 375 -6.04 9.74 8.28
CA GLN A 375 -7.13 9.46 7.35
C GLN A 375 -8.26 10.50 7.47
N MET A 376 -8.68 10.82 8.69
CA MET A 376 -9.70 11.84 8.96
C MET A 376 -9.29 13.24 8.47
N ASP A 377 -8.02 13.60 8.55
CA ASP A 377 -7.52 14.87 8.01
C ASP A 377 -7.82 15.00 6.50
N LEU A 378 -7.91 13.88 5.77
CA LEU A 378 -8.20 13.89 4.34
C LEU A 378 -9.69 14.15 4.05
N TYR A 379 -10.62 13.60 4.85
CA TYR A 379 -12.04 13.59 4.47
C TYR A 379 -12.99 14.33 5.44
N MET A 380 -12.53 14.74 6.62
CA MET A 380 -13.36 15.46 7.60
C MET A 380 -13.45 16.97 7.37
N ASP A 381 -12.70 17.52 6.42
CA ASP A 381 -12.71 18.93 6.06
C ASP A 381 -12.46 19.88 7.25
N GLY A 382 -11.53 19.50 8.14
CA GLY A 382 -11.19 20.27 9.34
C GLY A 382 -12.26 20.28 10.44
N LYS A 383 -13.31 19.46 10.33
CA LYS A 383 -14.36 19.35 11.35
C LYS A 383 -13.89 18.46 12.51
N GLU A 384 -14.56 18.58 13.66
CA GLU A 384 -14.32 17.76 14.87
C GLU A 384 -12.84 17.74 15.33
N ASN A 385 -12.16 18.88 15.20
CA ASN A 385 -10.75 19.06 15.56
C ASN A 385 -9.76 18.25 14.70
N THR A 386 -10.15 17.80 13.53
CA THR A 386 -9.23 17.30 12.52
C THR A 386 -8.55 18.47 11.80
N ASN A 387 -7.45 18.20 11.10
CA ASN A 387 -6.91 19.17 10.15
C ASN A 387 -7.63 19.03 8.80
N LYS A 388 -7.44 19.99 7.91
CA LYS A 388 -7.85 19.84 6.51
C LYS A 388 -6.62 19.54 5.68
N SER A 389 -6.61 18.42 4.96
CA SER A 389 -5.46 18.00 4.14
C SER A 389 -5.89 17.59 2.74
N ALA A 390 -5.09 17.99 1.75
CA ALA A 390 -5.40 17.71 0.36
C ALA A 390 -5.01 16.28 -0.06
N MET A 391 -3.91 15.74 0.49
CA MET A 391 -3.38 14.42 0.14
C MET A 391 -2.98 13.63 1.38
N LEU A 392 -3.17 12.31 1.31
CA LEU A 392 -2.80 11.34 2.36
C LEU A 392 -1.77 10.35 1.82
N VAL A 393 -0.67 10.20 2.56
CA VAL A 393 0.33 9.15 2.33
C VAL A 393 -0.08 7.91 3.10
N GLU A 394 -0.61 6.92 2.38
CA GLU A 394 -1.00 5.63 2.96
C GLU A 394 -1.10 4.54 1.89
N GLY A 395 -1.25 3.27 2.29
CA GLY A 395 -1.54 2.18 1.37
C GLY A 395 -3.00 2.18 0.91
N SER A 396 -3.26 1.63 -0.24
CA SER A 396 -4.60 1.61 -0.86
C SER A 396 -5.71 0.96 -0.01
N TYR A 397 -5.35 0.21 1.02
CA TYR A 397 -6.28 -0.47 1.93
C TYR A 397 -7.02 0.48 2.91
N TRP A 398 -6.53 1.69 3.16
CA TRP A 398 -7.05 2.58 4.19
C TRP A 398 -8.54 2.91 4.02
N TYR A 399 -9.01 3.00 2.77
CA TYR A 399 -10.41 3.30 2.49
C TYR A 399 -11.35 2.20 3.01
N ASN A 400 -10.98 0.93 2.78
CA ASN A 400 -11.73 -0.20 3.33
C ASN A 400 -11.63 -0.27 4.86
N GLU A 401 -10.46 0.02 5.44
CA GLU A 401 -10.32 0.13 6.89
C GLU A 401 -11.26 1.18 7.48
N SER A 402 -11.29 2.39 6.91
CA SER A 402 -12.20 3.44 7.35
C SER A 402 -13.67 3.04 7.19
N ASN A 403 -14.00 2.26 6.15
CA ASN A 403 -15.35 1.78 5.90
C ASN A 403 -15.79 0.70 6.91
N GLU A 404 -14.94 -0.28 7.21
CA GLU A 404 -15.31 -1.41 8.08
C GLU A 404 -15.06 -1.15 9.57
N ARG A 405 -14.25 -0.12 9.93
CA ARG A 405 -13.88 0.16 11.31
C ARG A 405 -14.45 1.46 11.87
N GLY A 406 -15.55 1.91 11.29
CA GLY A 406 -16.32 3.03 11.82
C GLY A 406 -15.74 4.41 11.54
N GLY A 407 -14.67 4.55 10.73
CA GLY A 407 -14.15 5.86 10.33
C GLY A 407 -15.18 6.66 9.53
N PHE A 408 -15.83 6.01 8.58
CA PHE A 408 -16.91 6.63 7.80
C PHE A 408 -18.22 6.74 8.59
N ASP A 409 -18.50 5.84 9.52
CA ASP A 409 -19.64 6.00 10.44
C ASP A 409 -19.48 7.25 11.32
N TYR A 410 -18.25 7.50 11.79
CA TYR A 410 -17.93 8.72 12.51
C TYR A 410 -18.08 9.96 11.63
N TYR A 411 -17.61 9.92 10.38
CA TYR A 411 -17.80 11.01 9.43
C TYR A 411 -19.29 11.34 9.24
N GLU A 412 -20.14 10.33 8.99
CA GLU A 412 -21.57 10.51 8.78
C GLU A 412 -22.25 11.10 10.03
N ALA A 413 -21.92 10.57 11.21
CA ALA A 413 -22.47 11.04 12.48
C ALA A 413 -22.04 12.49 12.84
N ALA A 414 -20.79 12.83 12.58
CA ALA A 414 -20.20 14.12 12.94
C ALA A 414 -20.57 15.23 11.96
N THR A 415 -20.66 14.91 10.66
CA THR A 415 -20.83 15.91 9.61
C THR A 415 -22.23 15.96 9.03
N GLY A 416 -23.03 14.91 9.19
CA GLY A 416 -24.30 14.69 8.48
C GLY A 416 -24.10 14.37 6.99
N GLY A 417 -22.86 14.12 6.55
CA GLY A 417 -22.53 13.70 5.19
C GLY A 417 -22.91 12.25 4.91
N ASN A 418 -22.69 11.81 3.68
CA ASN A 418 -22.87 10.42 3.26
C ASN A 418 -21.51 9.92 2.72
N ARG A 419 -21.04 8.76 3.19
CA ARG A 419 -19.77 8.16 2.74
C ARG A 419 -19.70 7.94 1.24
N ASN A 420 -20.84 7.72 0.58
CA ASN A 420 -20.91 7.54 -0.87
C ASN A 420 -20.65 8.82 -1.66
N ASP A 421 -20.73 9.98 -1.00
CA ASP A 421 -20.46 11.30 -1.59
C ASP A 421 -19.00 11.73 -1.37
N LEU A 422 -18.20 10.92 -0.67
CA LEU A 422 -16.77 11.18 -0.47
C LEU A 422 -16.04 11.13 -1.82
N ARG A 423 -15.41 12.24 -2.16
CA ARG A 423 -14.67 12.42 -3.41
C ARG A 423 -13.18 12.25 -3.17
N VAL A 424 -12.80 11.07 -2.67
CA VAL A 424 -11.41 10.70 -2.48
C VAL A 424 -10.99 9.78 -3.60
N LYS A 425 -9.83 10.06 -4.18
CA LYS A 425 -9.21 9.30 -5.27
C LYS A 425 -7.79 8.92 -4.91
N TRP A 426 -7.26 7.94 -5.60
CA TRP A 426 -5.87 7.55 -5.54
C TRP A 426 -5.11 8.12 -6.75
N MET A 427 -3.84 8.49 -6.55
CA MET A 427 -2.93 8.87 -7.62
C MET A 427 -1.60 8.13 -7.51
N SER A 428 -0.98 7.85 -8.66
CA SER A 428 0.35 7.28 -8.72
C SER A 428 1.41 8.26 -8.20
N LEU A 429 2.52 7.73 -7.72
CA LEU A 429 3.67 8.54 -7.36
C LEU A 429 4.45 8.96 -8.61
N PRO A 430 5.09 10.13 -8.61
CA PRO A 430 5.90 10.61 -9.70
C PRO A 430 7.01 9.65 -10.15
N THR A 431 7.23 9.54 -11.46
CA THR A 431 8.22 8.65 -12.07
C THR A 431 9.52 9.34 -12.49
N SER A 432 9.58 10.65 -12.33
CA SER A 432 10.72 11.48 -12.69
C SER A 432 11.05 12.48 -11.61
N VAL A 433 12.30 12.93 -11.57
CA VAL A 433 12.72 14.03 -10.68
C VAL A 433 12.24 15.35 -11.24
N TYR A 434 12.49 15.59 -12.54
CA TYR A 434 12.14 16.83 -13.23
C TYR A 434 10.99 16.61 -14.21
N THR A 435 10.29 17.70 -14.51
CA THR A 435 9.12 17.70 -15.41
C THR A 435 9.48 17.39 -16.85
N GLU A 436 10.68 17.82 -17.29
CA GLU A 436 11.15 17.55 -18.65
C GLU A 436 11.27 16.03 -18.91
N GLY A 437 10.49 15.54 -19.87
CA GLY A 437 10.44 14.12 -20.23
C GLY A 437 9.81 13.21 -19.18
N ALA A 438 8.99 13.75 -18.27
CA ALA A 438 8.28 12.96 -17.25
C ALA A 438 7.00 12.30 -17.81
N VAL A 439 6.32 12.97 -18.72
CA VAL A 439 5.04 12.52 -19.30
C VAL A 439 5.22 11.24 -20.12
N GLY A 440 4.31 10.30 -19.97
CA GLY A 440 4.32 9.03 -20.71
C GLY A 440 5.43 8.07 -20.30
N LYS A 441 6.11 8.32 -19.17
CA LYS A 441 6.98 7.31 -18.59
C LYS A 441 6.14 6.24 -17.89
N ASP A 442 6.59 5.01 -18.04
CA ASP A 442 5.98 3.88 -17.35
C ASP A 442 5.88 4.15 -15.85
N ALA A 443 4.70 4.45 -15.35
CA ALA A 443 4.46 4.53 -13.94
C ALA A 443 4.68 3.15 -13.29
N CYS A 444 5.33 3.11 -12.14
CA CYS A 444 5.42 1.90 -11.36
C CYS A 444 4.32 1.87 -10.31
N PHE A 445 3.50 0.85 -10.38
CA PHE A 445 2.55 0.55 -9.34
C PHE A 445 3.29 -0.26 -8.26
N VAL A 446 3.48 0.32 -7.09
CA VAL A 446 4.32 -0.28 -6.04
C VAL A 446 3.47 -1.12 -5.12
N ASP A 447 3.58 -2.43 -5.26
CA ASP A 447 3.02 -3.35 -4.29
C ASP A 447 3.93 -3.39 -3.05
N CYS A 448 3.51 -2.72 -1.99
CA CYS A 448 4.18 -2.75 -0.68
C CYS A 448 3.74 -3.94 0.17
N GLY A 449 2.84 -4.77 -0.35
CA GLY A 449 2.19 -5.83 0.39
C GLY A 449 2.96 -7.14 0.45
N PHE A 450 2.69 -7.85 1.54
CA PHE A 450 3.14 -9.22 1.78
C PHE A 450 1.92 -10.05 2.18
N ALA A 451 0.97 -10.17 1.27
CA ALA A 451 -0.26 -10.84 1.57
C ALA A 451 -0.36 -12.15 0.80
N TYR A 452 -0.58 -13.24 1.51
CA TYR A 452 -0.61 -14.58 0.95
C TYR A 452 -1.80 -15.38 1.44
N THR A 453 -2.35 -16.21 0.56
CA THR A 453 -3.23 -17.30 0.94
C THR A 453 -2.39 -18.55 1.10
N LEU A 454 -2.35 -19.09 2.32
CA LEU A 454 -1.55 -20.23 2.69
C LEU A 454 -2.46 -21.37 3.15
N VAL A 455 -2.14 -22.60 2.76
CA VAL A 455 -2.83 -23.82 3.24
C VAL A 455 -1.84 -24.66 4.04
N ASN A 456 -2.22 -24.97 5.28
CA ASN A 456 -1.41 -25.78 6.17
C ASN A 456 -1.35 -27.24 5.66
N LYS A 457 -0.16 -27.82 5.66
CA LYS A 457 0.05 -29.20 5.21
C LYS A 457 -0.66 -30.24 6.10
N ASN A 458 -1.04 -29.89 7.34
CA ASN A 458 -1.75 -30.76 8.26
C ASN A 458 -3.07 -31.33 7.67
N VAL A 459 -3.69 -30.61 6.70
CA VAL A 459 -4.91 -31.07 6.02
C VAL A 459 -4.73 -32.38 5.24
N GLU A 460 -3.47 -32.78 4.94
CA GLU A 460 -3.18 -34.06 4.25
C GLU A 460 -3.53 -35.29 5.08
N GLU A 461 -3.64 -35.14 6.39
CA GLU A 461 -4.03 -36.22 7.29
C GLU A 461 -5.49 -36.65 7.10
N ASN A 462 -6.33 -35.76 6.54
CA ASN A 462 -7.74 -36.02 6.23
C ASN A 462 -8.03 -35.68 4.76
N PRO A 463 -8.19 -36.70 3.88
CA PRO A 463 -8.44 -36.45 2.46
C PRO A 463 -9.70 -35.61 2.16
N GLY A 464 -10.77 -35.77 2.96
CA GLY A 464 -11.98 -34.99 2.83
C GLY A 464 -11.75 -33.50 3.18
N LEU A 465 -11.03 -33.23 4.26
CA LEU A 465 -10.65 -31.88 4.66
C LEU A 465 -9.71 -31.24 3.63
N LYS A 466 -8.72 -31.98 3.16
CA LYS A 466 -7.81 -31.53 2.10
C LYS A 466 -8.59 -31.08 0.86
N GLN A 467 -9.53 -31.90 0.39
CA GLN A 467 -10.35 -31.57 -0.78
C GLN A 467 -11.23 -30.33 -0.52
N ALA A 468 -11.86 -30.25 0.65
CA ALA A 468 -12.68 -29.08 1.01
C ALA A 468 -11.85 -27.78 1.06
N CYS A 469 -10.64 -27.83 1.60
CA CYS A 469 -9.72 -26.69 1.63
C CYS A 469 -9.30 -26.26 0.21
N LEU A 470 -8.93 -27.23 -0.65
CA LEU A 470 -8.56 -26.96 -2.03
C LEU A 470 -9.74 -26.36 -2.82
N ASP A 471 -10.95 -26.91 -2.66
CA ASP A 471 -12.16 -26.39 -3.29
C ASP A 471 -12.47 -24.95 -2.85
N PHE A 472 -12.31 -24.66 -1.56
CA PHE A 472 -12.54 -23.32 -1.03
C PHE A 472 -11.52 -22.30 -1.57
N VAL A 473 -10.24 -22.63 -1.52
CA VAL A 473 -9.21 -21.77 -2.10
C VAL A 473 -9.45 -21.58 -3.59
N ALA A 474 -9.73 -22.66 -4.31
CA ALA A 474 -10.07 -22.58 -5.74
C ALA A 474 -11.27 -21.68 -6.03
N PHE A 475 -12.30 -21.71 -5.17
CA PHE A 475 -13.47 -20.82 -5.27
C PHE A 475 -13.08 -19.35 -5.03
N CYS A 476 -12.32 -19.06 -3.98
CA CYS A 476 -11.85 -17.70 -3.69
C CYS A 476 -11.07 -17.05 -4.85
N TYR A 477 -10.51 -17.85 -5.74
CA TYR A 477 -9.74 -17.43 -6.93
C TYR A 477 -10.48 -17.70 -8.25
N SER A 478 -11.80 -17.94 -8.20
CA SER A 478 -12.63 -17.94 -9.42
C SER A 478 -12.78 -16.51 -9.95
N GLU A 479 -13.05 -16.35 -11.24
CA GLU A 479 -13.19 -15.05 -11.89
C GLU A 479 -14.19 -14.14 -11.14
N GLN A 480 -15.34 -14.71 -10.77
CA GLN A 480 -16.37 -13.95 -10.07
C GLN A 480 -15.93 -13.53 -8.66
N GLU A 481 -15.23 -14.41 -7.92
CA GLU A 481 -14.77 -14.07 -6.57
C GLU A 481 -13.58 -13.12 -6.57
N LEU A 482 -12.73 -13.11 -7.62
CA LEU A 482 -11.73 -12.07 -7.81
C LEU A 482 -12.38 -10.69 -7.95
N LYS A 483 -13.45 -10.60 -8.76
CA LYS A 483 -14.22 -9.37 -8.92
C LYS A 483 -14.93 -8.97 -7.63
N ASN A 484 -15.62 -9.91 -6.97
CA ASN A 484 -16.33 -9.67 -5.70
C ASN A 484 -15.37 -9.13 -4.64
N PHE A 485 -14.16 -9.72 -4.55
CA PHE A 485 -13.13 -9.26 -3.64
C PHE A 485 -12.75 -7.79 -3.90
N THR A 486 -12.46 -7.44 -5.15
CA THR A 486 -12.10 -6.06 -5.50
C THR A 486 -13.24 -5.07 -5.27
N LEU A 487 -14.46 -5.43 -5.66
CA LEU A 487 -15.62 -4.57 -5.43
C LEU A 487 -15.89 -4.34 -3.94
N ARG A 488 -15.59 -5.34 -3.10
CA ARG A 488 -15.82 -5.25 -1.65
C ARG A 488 -14.72 -4.50 -0.92
N THR A 489 -13.47 -4.78 -1.24
CA THR A 489 -12.30 -4.29 -0.49
C THR A 489 -11.64 -3.05 -1.11
N GLY A 490 -11.92 -2.77 -2.38
CA GLY A 490 -11.19 -1.75 -3.15
C GLY A 490 -9.79 -2.18 -3.59
N MET A 491 -9.39 -3.42 -3.29
CA MET A 491 -8.05 -3.93 -3.60
C MET A 491 -8.12 -5.06 -4.61
N ALA A 492 -7.09 -5.17 -5.45
CA ALA A 492 -6.97 -6.24 -6.43
C ALA A 492 -6.13 -7.40 -5.89
N ARG A 493 -6.40 -8.61 -6.37
CA ARG A 493 -5.43 -9.70 -6.29
C ARG A 493 -4.44 -9.60 -7.45
N PRO A 494 -3.15 -9.95 -7.31
CA PRO A 494 -2.15 -9.84 -8.39
C PRO A 494 -2.32 -10.94 -9.44
N LEU A 495 -3.52 -10.99 -10.03
CA LEU A 495 -3.93 -11.86 -11.11
C LEU A 495 -4.58 -11.06 -12.23
N SER A 496 -4.53 -11.60 -13.45
CA SER A 496 -5.24 -11.04 -14.60
C SER A 496 -6.73 -11.39 -14.54
N TYR A 497 -7.58 -10.39 -14.45
CA TYR A 497 -9.04 -10.44 -14.61
C TYR A 497 -9.55 -9.05 -14.99
N THR A 498 -10.74 -8.97 -15.56
CA THR A 498 -11.29 -7.72 -16.10
C THR A 498 -12.72 -7.52 -15.65
N PHE A 499 -13.12 -6.26 -15.53
CA PHE A 499 -14.49 -5.86 -15.25
C PHE A 499 -15.20 -5.48 -16.56
N THR A 500 -16.49 -5.70 -16.60
CA THR A 500 -17.35 -5.09 -17.63
C THR A 500 -17.58 -3.61 -17.26
N PRO A 501 -17.93 -2.76 -18.26
CA PRO A 501 -18.24 -1.35 -17.97
C PRO A 501 -19.33 -1.16 -16.91
N ALA A 502 -20.30 -2.09 -16.82
CA ALA A 502 -21.35 -2.04 -15.79
C ALA A 502 -20.82 -2.37 -14.39
N GLU A 503 -19.92 -3.33 -14.28
CA GLU A 503 -19.26 -3.67 -13.00
C GLU A 503 -18.34 -2.52 -12.55
N GLU A 504 -17.55 -1.92 -13.45
CA GLU A 504 -16.73 -0.75 -13.13
C GLU A 504 -17.57 0.45 -12.69
N ALA A 505 -18.74 0.66 -13.31
CA ALA A 505 -19.66 1.71 -12.91
C ALA A 505 -20.25 1.51 -11.50
N SER A 506 -20.19 0.29 -10.96
CA SER A 506 -20.63 -0.02 -9.59
C SER A 506 -19.54 0.22 -8.52
N MET A 507 -18.30 0.43 -8.94
CA MET A 507 -17.19 0.74 -8.03
C MET A 507 -17.40 2.11 -7.37
N ASN A 508 -17.03 2.23 -6.10
CA ASN A 508 -16.88 3.55 -5.51
C ASN A 508 -15.76 4.34 -6.20
N VAL A 509 -15.75 5.64 -6.03
CA VAL A 509 -14.81 6.55 -6.73
C VAL A 509 -13.34 6.18 -6.44
N TYR A 510 -13.04 5.80 -5.19
CA TYR A 510 -11.69 5.44 -4.77
C TYR A 510 -11.22 4.15 -5.42
N THR A 511 -12.00 3.07 -5.31
CA THR A 511 -11.72 1.78 -5.95
C THR A 511 -11.54 1.94 -7.45
N LYS A 512 -12.41 2.73 -8.08
CA LYS A 512 -12.35 2.98 -9.53
C LYS A 512 -11.04 3.68 -9.92
N SER A 513 -10.60 4.67 -9.16
CA SER A 513 -9.34 5.38 -9.46
C SER A 513 -8.12 4.46 -9.36
N ILE A 514 -8.08 3.55 -8.37
CA ILE A 514 -7.01 2.55 -8.26
C ILE A 514 -7.06 1.59 -9.44
N TRP A 515 -8.26 1.07 -9.75
CA TRP A 515 -8.43 0.09 -10.84
C TRP A 515 -8.00 0.66 -12.19
N GLN A 516 -8.41 1.88 -12.52
CA GLN A 516 -8.03 2.57 -13.76
C GLN A 516 -6.53 2.83 -13.84
N SER A 517 -5.91 3.27 -12.74
CA SER A 517 -4.46 3.45 -12.68
C SER A 517 -3.71 2.12 -12.84
N ARG A 518 -4.26 1.02 -12.31
CA ARG A 518 -3.71 -0.32 -12.46
C ARG A 518 -3.77 -0.82 -13.90
N ASP A 519 -4.85 -0.53 -14.61
CA ASP A 519 -5.01 -0.94 -16.01
C ASP A 519 -4.00 -0.21 -16.93
N ASN A 520 -3.73 1.07 -16.67
CA ASN A 520 -2.73 1.85 -17.40
C ASN A 520 -1.31 1.32 -17.17
N VAL A 521 -1.06 0.66 -16.04
CA VAL A 521 0.24 0.05 -15.69
C VAL A 521 0.19 -1.48 -15.75
N ALA A 522 -0.80 -2.06 -16.41
CA ALA A 522 -1.13 -3.47 -16.36
C ALA A 522 0.08 -4.39 -16.54
N GLY A 523 0.36 -5.16 -15.52
CA GLY A 523 1.20 -6.34 -15.53
C GLY A 523 2.71 -6.13 -15.60
N THR A 524 3.19 -5.16 -16.35
CA THR A 524 4.64 -4.99 -16.59
C THR A 524 5.34 -4.05 -15.60
N ASN A 525 4.62 -3.10 -15.04
CA ASN A 525 5.18 -2.02 -14.21
C ASN A 525 4.86 -2.14 -12.72
N VAL A 526 4.19 -3.18 -12.29
CA VAL A 526 4.01 -3.41 -10.86
C VAL A 526 5.28 -4.00 -10.29
N VAL A 527 5.82 -3.36 -9.28
CA VAL A 527 7.01 -3.78 -8.57
C VAL A 527 6.63 -4.24 -7.18
N ASN A 528 6.84 -5.52 -6.90
CA ASN A 528 6.72 -6.03 -5.55
C ASN A 528 8.00 -5.67 -4.78
N TRP A 529 7.84 -4.83 -3.75
CA TRP A 529 8.95 -4.39 -2.90
C TRP A 529 9.62 -5.54 -2.16
N SER A 530 8.90 -6.59 -1.82
CA SER A 530 9.44 -7.69 -1.04
C SER A 530 10.43 -8.59 -1.78
N GLY A 531 10.47 -8.49 -3.11
CA GLY A 531 11.42 -9.19 -3.97
C GLY A 531 11.76 -10.60 -3.51
N THR A 532 10.95 -11.59 -3.87
CA THR A 532 11.04 -12.92 -3.24
C THR A 532 11.70 -13.96 -4.13
N THR A 533 12.69 -13.59 -4.91
CA THR A 533 13.51 -14.62 -5.57
C THR A 533 14.35 -15.37 -4.52
N ALA A 534 14.64 -16.65 -4.78
CA ALA A 534 15.52 -17.44 -3.92
C ALA A 534 16.87 -16.75 -3.69
N LYS A 535 17.38 -16.08 -4.73
CA LYS A 535 18.63 -15.31 -4.68
C LYS A 535 18.49 -14.07 -3.79
N PHE A 536 17.39 -13.35 -3.88
CA PHE A 536 17.09 -12.23 -3.01
C PHE A 536 17.03 -12.66 -1.53
N ASN A 537 16.38 -13.79 -1.23
CA ASN A 537 16.35 -14.31 0.14
C ASN A 537 17.73 -14.73 0.65
N GLU A 538 18.61 -15.19 -0.22
CA GLU A 538 20.02 -15.45 0.13
C GLU A 538 20.78 -14.15 0.41
N VAL A 539 20.63 -13.17 -0.45
CA VAL A 539 21.22 -11.83 -0.31
C VAL A 539 20.57 -11.08 0.84
N LYS A 540 19.25 -11.15 1.02
CA LYS A 540 18.49 -10.54 2.12
C LYS A 540 19.00 -10.99 3.50
N ARG A 541 19.53 -12.20 3.64
CA ARG A 541 20.19 -12.58 4.90
C ARG A 541 21.44 -11.76 5.17
N ARG A 542 22.13 -11.33 4.13
CA ARG A 542 23.29 -10.44 4.24
C ARG A 542 22.84 -8.98 4.32
N LEU A 543 21.81 -8.65 3.57
CA LEU A 543 21.15 -7.34 3.60
C LEU A 543 20.20 -7.18 4.78
N ALA A 544 20.02 -8.19 5.60
CA ALA A 544 19.05 -8.31 6.74
C ALA A 544 18.43 -7.04 7.25
N LEU A 545 18.48 -6.10 6.57
CA LEU A 545 18.82 -4.97 7.03
C LEU A 545 18.10 -3.79 6.68
N GLN A 546 17.57 -3.56 5.67
CA GLN A 546 17.21 -2.20 5.40
C GLN A 546 16.50 -2.04 4.08
N LEU A 547 15.79 -3.04 3.71
CA LEU A 547 14.86 -2.97 2.61
C LEU A 547 13.62 -2.15 2.94
N ASP A 548 13.31 -2.10 4.19
CA ASP A 548 12.32 -1.17 4.76
C ASP A 548 12.96 0.17 4.95
N CYS A 549 13.51 0.78 3.95
CA CYS A 549 14.12 2.09 4.09
C CYS A 549 14.59 2.40 5.50
N GLY A 550 14.93 1.41 6.28
CA GLY A 550 15.31 1.58 7.68
C GLY A 550 16.30 2.71 7.81
N VAL A 551 15.86 3.77 7.19
CA VAL A 551 16.53 5.05 7.18
C VAL A 551 16.98 5.34 8.55
N LEU A 552 16.38 4.61 9.44
CA LEU A 552 16.61 4.83 10.83
C LEU A 552 16.67 3.51 11.55
N GLY A 553 17.03 2.47 10.88
CA GLY A 553 17.13 1.05 11.24
C GLY A 553 17.44 0.66 12.67
N ASN A 554 17.52 1.57 13.56
CA ASN A 554 17.80 1.31 14.96
C ASN A 554 16.94 2.16 15.89
N GLY A 555 15.64 1.95 15.87
CA GLY A 555 14.85 2.30 17.04
C GLY A 555 14.35 3.71 17.12
N GLY A 556 14.07 4.34 16.01
CA GLY A 556 12.96 5.14 16.20
C GLY A 556 13.10 6.64 16.22
N THR A 557 13.95 7.24 15.42
CA THR A 557 13.87 8.68 15.20
C THR A 557 13.08 8.96 13.93
N LYS A 558 12.00 9.74 14.03
CA LYS A 558 11.21 10.16 12.87
C LYS A 558 12.11 10.91 11.89
N GLN A 559 12.06 10.58 10.61
CA GLN A 559 12.79 11.29 9.56
C GLN A 559 12.57 12.80 9.65
N SER A 560 11.32 13.22 9.83
CA SER A 560 10.95 14.61 10.02
C SER A 560 11.63 15.27 11.22
N LEU A 561 11.96 14.52 12.29
CA LEU A 561 12.71 15.08 13.42
C LEU A 561 14.19 15.26 13.09
N LEU A 562 14.78 14.37 12.29
CA LEU A 562 16.15 14.55 11.80
C LEU A 562 16.24 15.78 10.89
N PHE A 563 15.30 15.92 9.95
CA PHE A 563 15.26 17.07 9.06
C PHE A 563 15.02 18.38 9.81
N LYS A 564 14.07 18.41 10.76
CA LYS A 564 13.87 19.57 11.65
C LYS A 564 15.05 19.84 12.57
N GLY A 565 15.81 18.81 12.91
CA GLY A 565 17.04 18.91 13.73
C GLY A 565 18.25 19.45 12.97
N GLY A 566 18.09 19.81 11.68
CA GLY A 566 19.13 20.37 10.83
C GLY A 566 19.96 19.35 10.07
N GLN A 567 19.56 18.07 10.09
CA GLN A 567 20.06 17.08 9.13
C GLN A 567 19.27 17.26 7.83
N HIS A 568 19.92 17.05 6.71
CA HIS A 568 19.32 17.13 5.41
C HIS A 568 19.47 15.82 4.64
N THR A 569 18.91 15.76 3.45
CA THR A 569 18.86 14.56 2.62
C THR A 569 20.20 13.84 2.52
N ALA A 570 21.31 14.56 2.33
CA ALA A 570 22.64 13.96 2.22
C ALA A 570 23.08 13.25 3.53
N ASP A 571 22.80 13.86 4.68
CA ASP A 571 23.16 13.30 5.99
C ASP A 571 22.36 12.03 6.28
N VAL A 572 21.04 12.11 6.04
CA VAL A 572 20.13 10.98 6.25
C VAL A 572 20.43 9.85 5.27
N PHE A 573 20.69 10.15 4.01
CA PHE A 573 21.06 9.16 3.00
C PHE A 573 22.40 8.46 3.36
N ALA A 574 23.40 9.22 3.81
CA ALA A 574 24.68 8.66 4.26
C ALA A 574 24.52 7.75 5.48
N ALA A 575 23.65 8.14 6.43
CA ALA A 575 23.39 7.34 7.63
C ALA A 575 22.67 6.00 7.32
N CYS A 576 21.97 5.92 6.19
CA CYS A 576 21.27 4.72 5.74
C CYS A 576 22.11 3.82 4.83
N SER A 577 23.31 4.25 4.50
CA SER A 577 24.21 3.50 3.65
C SER A 577 24.83 2.33 4.41
N LEU A 578 25.01 1.22 3.69
CA LEU A 578 25.78 0.06 4.18
C LEU A 578 27.25 0.14 3.78
N TYR A 579 27.69 1.24 3.17
CA TYR A 579 29.08 1.42 2.75
C TYR A 579 30.05 1.26 3.94
N GLY A 580 30.96 0.32 3.82
CA GLY A 580 31.92 -0.02 4.88
C GLY A 580 31.37 -0.86 6.05
N ASN A 581 30.09 -1.22 6.04
CA ASN A 581 29.46 -2.06 7.07
C ASN A 581 28.83 -3.33 6.48
N TRP A 582 29.31 -3.74 5.30
CA TRP A 582 28.74 -4.86 4.56
C TRP A 582 29.21 -6.24 5.07
N ASP A 583 30.26 -6.34 5.87
CA ASP A 583 30.87 -7.58 6.37
C ASP A 583 30.07 -8.23 7.51
#